data_746e903da1d4d4100ed852a44e6d5296
#
_entry.id   746e903da1d4d4100ed852a44e6d5296
#
_cell.length_a   1.000
_cell.length_b   1.000
_cell.length_c   1.000
_cell.angle_alpha   90.00
_cell.angle_beta   90.00
_cell.angle_gamma   90.00
#
_symmetry.space_group_name_H-M   'P 1'
#
loop_
_entity.id
_entity.type
_entity.pdbx_description
1 polymer ?
#
loop_
_entity_poly.entity_id
_entity_poly.type
_entity_poly.pdbx_seq_one_letter_code
_entity_poly.pdbx_strand_id
1 'polypeptide(L)'
;MSKDPVEYLKHIRDESFFILSVITPDKTKEDFLADETLKRAVIRSLEIIGEATKKIPADFKVKWGTIKWKNMAGMRDRLIHDYMGVNYSIVWDVVKNKIPELYRQIIEVTGHE
;
A
#
# COMPACT_ATOMS: atom_id res chain seq x y z
N MET A 1 18.55 -15.46 -1.16
CA MET A 1 19.27 -14.24 -0.76
C MET A 1 18.30 -13.16 -0.34
N SER A 2 18.49 -12.62 0.84
CA SER A 2 17.60 -11.58 1.33
C SER A 2 18.01 -10.21 0.76
N LYS A 3 17.02 -9.39 0.45
CA LYS A 3 17.27 -8.04 -0.01
C LYS A 3 17.53 -7.12 1.19
N ASP A 4 18.23 -6.02 0.93
CA ASP A 4 18.36 -4.96 1.90
C ASP A 4 16.95 -4.46 2.29
N PRO A 5 16.66 -4.29 3.59
CA PRO A 5 15.36 -3.76 4.02
C PRO A 5 14.96 -2.45 3.33
N VAL A 6 15.92 -1.61 2.97
CA VAL A 6 15.65 -0.36 2.24
C VAL A 6 15.02 -0.65 0.87
N GLU A 7 15.39 -1.77 0.23
CA GLU A 7 14.79 -2.14 -1.05
C GLU A 7 13.31 -2.45 -0.91
N TYR A 8 12.91 -3.13 0.16
CA TYR A 8 11.50 -3.37 0.42
C TYR A 8 10.75 -2.07 0.69
N LEU A 9 11.39 -1.16 1.40
CA LEU A 9 10.82 0.15 1.67
C LEU A 9 10.60 0.93 0.38
N LYS A 10 11.54 0.85 -0.54
CA LYS A 10 11.42 1.49 -1.87
C LYS A 10 10.29 0.88 -2.68
N HIS A 11 10.06 -0.43 -2.58
CA HIS A 11 8.92 -1.07 -3.24
C HIS A 11 7.60 -0.52 -2.71
N ILE A 12 7.51 -0.36 -1.38
CA ILE A 12 6.31 0.22 -0.77
C ILE A 12 6.12 1.65 -1.26
N ARG A 13 7.20 2.43 -1.34
CA ARG A 13 7.14 3.80 -1.85
C ARG A 13 6.64 3.82 -3.29
N ASP A 14 7.20 2.99 -4.15
CA ASP A 14 6.86 3.00 -5.58
C ASP A 14 5.41 2.57 -5.80
N GLU A 15 4.93 1.57 -5.09
CA GLU A 15 3.55 1.13 -5.22
C GLU A 15 2.56 2.14 -4.65
N SER A 16 2.93 2.78 -3.55
CA SER A 16 2.11 3.86 -2.99
C SER A 16 2.02 5.03 -3.97
N PHE A 17 3.14 5.39 -4.59
CA PHE A 17 3.16 6.46 -5.60
C PHE A 17 2.29 6.11 -6.79
N PHE A 18 2.36 4.85 -7.25
CA PHE A 18 1.52 4.41 -8.37
C PHE A 18 0.04 4.59 -8.02
N ILE A 19 -0.37 4.14 -6.83
CA ILE A 19 -1.77 4.28 -6.41
C ILE A 19 -2.18 5.75 -6.43
N LEU A 20 -1.35 6.63 -5.88
CA LEU A 20 -1.65 8.06 -5.85
C LEU A 20 -1.70 8.68 -7.24
N SER A 21 -0.95 8.14 -8.18
CA SER A 21 -0.95 8.67 -9.55
C SER A 21 -2.18 8.26 -10.36
N VAL A 22 -2.79 7.12 -10.02
CA VAL A 22 -3.99 6.65 -10.74
C VAL A 22 -5.30 6.96 -10.01
N ILE A 23 -5.25 7.19 -8.70
CA ILE A 23 -6.39 7.64 -7.91
C ILE A 23 -6.19 9.12 -7.61
N THR A 24 -6.48 9.95 -8.60
CA THR A 24 -6.31 11.39 -8.50
C THR A 24 -7.37 12.00 -7.58
N PRO A 25 -7.16 13.22 -7.05
CA PRO A 25 -8.11 13.83 -6.13
C PRO A 25 -9.53 13.99 -6.68
N ASP A 26 -9.66 14.12 -7.99
CA ASP A 26 -10.96 14.28 -8.64
C ASP A 26 -11.67 12.96 -8.93
N LYS A 27 -10.99 11.83 -8.77
CA LYS A 27 -11.59 10.52 -9.01
C LYS A 27 -12.60 10.20 -7.92
N THR A 28 -13.82 9.79 -8.32
CA THR A 28 -14.86 9.44 -7.37
C THR A 28 -14.85 7.96 -7.07
N LYS A 29 -15.54 7.57 -5.99
CA LYS A 29 -15.72 6.16 -5.65
C LYS A 29 -16.42 5.41 -6.78
N GLU A 30 -17.43 6.05 -7.38
CA GLU A 30 -18.18 5.45 -8.50
C GLU A 30 -17.27 5.19 -9.70
N ASP A 31 -16.37 6.14 -10.02
CA ASP A 31 -15.39 5.96 -11.08
C ASP A 31 -14.51 4.75 -10.82
N PHE A 32 -14.03 4.63 -9.59
CA PHE A 32 -13.16 3.53 -9.20
C PHE A 32 -13.91 2.19 -9.31
N LEU A 33 -15.11 2.11 -8.76
CA LEU A 33 -15.87 0.86 -8.75
C LEU A 33 -16.26 0.41 -10.16
N ALA A 34 -16.38 1.34 -11.09
CA ALA A 34 -16.75 1.04 -12.48
C ALA A 34 -15.55 0.64 -13.35
N ASP A 35 -14.34 0.84 -12.88
CA ASP A 35 -13.12 0.62 -13.70
C ASP A 35 -12.42 -0.67 -13.28
N GLU A 36 -12.70 -1.75 -14.02
CA GLU A 36 -12.14 -3.07 -13.70
C GLU A 36 -10.61 -3.10 -13.79
N THR A 37 -10.04 -2.44 -14.78
CA THR A 37 -8.59 -2.38 -14.94
C THR A 37 -7.94 -1.66 -13.77
N LEU A 38 -8.50 -0.53 -13.39
CA LEU A 38 -7.98 0.27 -12.28
C LEU A 38 -8.09 -0.50 -10.96
N LYS A 39 -9.23 -1.16 -10.71
CA LYS A 39 -9.41 -1.94 -9.49
C LYS A 39 -8.35 -3.04 -9.37
N ARG A 40 -8.10 -3.75 -10.44
CA ARG A 40 -7.12 -4.84 -10.44
C ARG A 40 -5.69 -4.31 -10.26
N ALA A 41 -5.37 -3.19 -10.88
CA ALA A 41 -4.05 -2.59 -10.73
C ALA A 41 -3.81 -2.14 -9.29
N VAL A 42 -4.80 -1.50 -8.68
CA VAL A 42 -4.70 -1.03 -7.28
C VAL A 42 -4.56 -2.21 -6.31
N ILE A 43 -5.35 -3.27 -6.50
CA ILE A 43 -5.24 -4.47 -5.66
C ILE A 43 -3.85 -5.08 -5.77
N ARG A 44 -3.28 -5.14 -6.96
CA ARG A 44 -1.92 -5.68 -7.12
C ARG A 44 -0.90 -4.84 -6.35
N SER A 45 -1.02 -3.51 -6.42
CA SER A 45 -0.14 -2.63 -5.65
C SER A 45 -0.26 -2.86 -4.15
N LEU A 46 -1.48 -3.02 -3.65
CA LEU A 46 -1.71 -3.28 -2.23
C LEU A 46 -1.15 -4.64 -1.80
N GLU A 47 -1.23 -5.65 -2.67
CA GLU A 47 -0.60 -6.94 -2.40
C GLU A 47 0.92 -6.80 -2.27
N ILE A 48 1.54 -6.07 -3.17
CA ILE A 48 2.99 -5.86 -3.15
C ILE A 48 3.39 -5.12 -1.88
N ILE A 49 2.64 -4.08 -1.50
CA ILE A 49 2.89 -3.35 -0.26
C ILE A 49 2.84 -4.29 0.95
N GLY A 50 1.81 -5.14 1.01
CA GLY A 50 1.66 -6.09 2.12
C GLY A 50 2.80 -7.10 2.16
N GLU A 51 3.20 -7.65 1.02
CA GLU A 51 4.29 -8.61 0.94
C GLU A 51 5.63 -7.97 1.34
N ALA A 52 5.91 -6.77 0.84
CA ALA A 52 7.14 -6.06 1.19
C ALA A 52 7.18 -5.76 2.68
N THR A 53 6.05 -5.36 3.25
CA THR A 53 5.95 -5.08 4.69
C THR A 53 6.33 -6.30 5.53
N LYS A 54 5.86 -7.48 5.14
CA LYS A 54 6.15 -8.71 5.85
C LYS A 54 7.63 -9.08 5.82
N LYS A 55 8.36 -8.62 4.81
CA LYS A 55 9.78 -8.97 4.65
C LYS A 55 10.72 -8.00 5.37
N ILE A 56 10.22 -6.90 5.87
CA ILE A 56 11.05 -5.95 6.62
C ILE A 56 11.28 -6.50 8.02
N PRO A 57 12.55 -6.61 8.46
CA PRO A 57 12.86 -7.15 9.80
C PRO A 57 12.32 -6.30 10.93
N ALA A 58 12.05 -6.93 12.07
CA ALA A 58 11.44 -6.27 13.23
C ALA A 58 12.26 -5.07 13.74
N ASP A 59 13.59 -5.16 13.71
CA ASP A 59 14.44 -4.06 14.17
C ASP A 59 14.31 -2.82 13.29
N PHE A 60 14.16 -3.01 11.97
CA PHE A 60 13.92 -1.89 11.07
C PHE A 60 12.52 -1.31 11.25
N LYS A 61 11.54 -2.13 11.58
CA LYS A 61 10.18 -1.62 11.87
C LYS A 61 10.19 -0.73 13.12
N VAL A 62 11.00 -1.08 14.11
CA VAL A 62 11.16 -0.22 15.29
C VAL A 62 11.88 1.07 14.91
N LYS A 63 12.93 0.99 14.10
CA LYS A 63 13.69 2.15 13.64
C LYS A 63 12.80 3.13 12.87
N TRP A 64 11.89 2.60 12.05
CA TRP A 64 10.93 3.41 11.26
C TRP A 64 9.55 3.38 11.89
N GLY A 65 9.47 3.61 13.20
CA GLY A 65 8.27 3.39 14.00
C GLY A 65 7.11 4.33 13.76
N THR A 66 7.30 5.39 12.98
CA THR A 66 6.19 6.27 12.59
C THR A 66 5.22 5.57 11.63
N ILE A 67 5.69 4.53 10.94
CA ILE A 67 4.87 3.77 10.00
C ILE A 67 4.10 2.71 10.76
N LYS A 68 2.79 2.61 10.49
CA LYS A 68 1.92 1.65 11.18
C LYS A 68 2.00 0.27 10.52
N TRP A 69 3.08 -0.44 10.80
CA TRP A 69 3.42 -1.70 10.17
C TRP A 69 2.35 -2.78 10.29
N LYS A 70 1.73 -2.90 11.47
CA LYS A 70 0.68 -3.91 11.68
C LYS A 70 -0.52 -3.67 10.77
N ASN A 71 -0.90 -2.40 10.62
CA ASN A 71 -2.03 -2.05 9.76
C ASN A 71 -1.75 -2.41 8.31
N MET A 72 -0.51 -2.21 7.87
CA MET A 72 -0.13 -2.52 6.49
C MET A 72 -0.04 -4.01 6.24
N ALA A 73 0.55 -4.74 7.17
CA ALA A 73 0.65 -6.20 7.03
C ALA A 73 -0.73 -6.85 7.03
N GLY A 74 -1.64 -6.37 7.88
CA GLY A 74 -2.99 -6.90 7.96
C GLY A 74 -3.90 -6.46 6.81
N MET A 75 -3.54 -5.41 6.11
CA MET A 75 -4.36 -4.88 5.03
C MET A 75 -4.59 -5.90 3.93
N ARG A 76 -3.53 -6.58 3.49
CA ARG A 76 -3.64 -7.60 2.45
C ARG A 76 -4.61 -8.69 2.87
N ASP A 77 -4.49 -9.17 4.11
CA ASP A 77 -5.34 -10.25 4.60
C ASP A 77 -6.80 -9.81 4.68
N ARG A 78 -7.05 -8.55 5.06
CA ARG A 78 -8.41 -8.01 5.11
C ARG A 78 -9.03 -7.83 3.73
N LEU A 79 -8.22 -7.47 2.73
CA LEU A 79 -8.70 -7.17 1.39
C LEU A 79 -8.82 -8.42 0.52
N ILE A 80 -7.94 -9.41 0.72
CA ILE A 80 -7.81 -10.58 -0.15
C ILE A 80 -7.92 -11.86 0.66
N HIS A 81 -8.64 -11.80 1.74
CA HIS A 81 -8.80 -12.92 2.64
C HIS A 81 -9.64 -14.05 2.04
N ASP A 82 -10.55 -13.71 1.15
CA ASP A 82 -11.47 -14.66 0.56
C ASP A 82 -11.37 -14.60 -0.97
N TYR A 83 -11.08 -15.74 -1.61
CA TYR A 83 -11.03 -15.79 -3.08
C TYR A 83 -12.36 -15.41 -3.72
N MET A 84 -13.45 -15.50 -2.98
CA MET A 84 -14.78 -15.17 -3.47
C MET A 84 -14.98 -13.68 -3.76
N GLY A 85 -14.19 -12.84 -3.15
CA GLY A 85 -14.33 -11.44 -3.45
C GLY A 85 -13.46 -10.52 -2.63
N VAL A 86 -13.17 -9.38 -3.24
CA VAL A 86 -12.49 -8.27 -2.62
C VAL A 86 -13.53 -7.20 -2.34
N ASN A 87 -13.53 -6.65 -1.13
CA ASN A 87 -14.43 -5.55 -0.82
C ASN A 87 -13.83 -4.25 -1.33
N TYR A 88 -14.22 -3.85 -2.54
CA TYR A 88 -13.67 -2.66 -3.18
C TYR A 88 -14.07 -1.35 -2.50
N SER A 89 -15.13 -1.34 -1.72
CA SER A 89 -15.45 -0.16 -0.91
C SER A 89 -14.42 0.06 0.19
N ILE A 90 -13.94 -1.02 0.81
CA ILE A 90 -12.84 -0.93 1.78
C ILE A 90 -11.54 -0.52 1.09
N VAL A 91 -11.29 -1.09 -0.10
CA VAL A 91 -10.11 -0.71 -0.90
C VAL A 91 -10.12 0.79 -1.17
N TRP A 92 -11.26 1.33 -1.59
CA TRP A 92 -11.39 2.76 -1.85
C TRP A 92 -11.05 3.59 -0.61
N ASP A 93 -11.58 3.19 0.55
CA ASP A 93 -11.30 3.89 1.80
C ASP A 93 -9.80 3.88 2.11
N VAL A 94 -9.15 2.74 1.92
CA VAL A 94 -7.71 2.60 2.16
C VAL A 94 -6.92 3.52 1.23
N VAL A 95 -7.24 3.54 -0.06
CA VAL A 95 -6.46 4.34 -1.01
C VAL A 95 -6.67 5.83 -0.82
N LYS A 96 -7.83 6.25 -0.33
CA LYS A 96 -8.08 7.69 -0.10
C LYS A 96 -7.55 8.16 1.24
N ASN A 97 -7.60 7.34 2.27
CA ASN A 97 -7.33 7.77 3.64
C ASN A 97 -6.04 7.23 4.24
N LYS A 98 -5.52 6.10 3.74
CA LYS A 98 -4.33 5.48 4.32
C LYS A 98 -3.09 5.62 3.44
N ILE A 99 -3.24 5.47 2.14
CA ILE A 99 -2.09 5.48 1.23
C ILE A 99 -1.38 6.84 1.17
N PRO A 100 -2.08 7.99 1.13
CA PRO A 100 -1.39 9.27 1.13
C PRO A 100 -0.51 9.47 2.36
N GLU A 101 -1.00 9.09 3.54
CA GLU A 101 -0.24 9.18 4.77
C GLU A 101 0.95 8.24 4.75
N LEU A 102 0.74 7.00 4.29
CA LEU A 102 1.81 6.02 4.16
C LEU A 102 2.93 6.54 3.25
N TYR A 103 2.55 7.05 2.09
CA TYR A 103 3.53 7.58 1.14
C TYR A 103 4.38 8.68 1.77
N ARG A 104 3.74 9.62 2.47
CA ARG A 104 4.44 10.69 3.15
C ARG A 104 5.43 10.16 4.17
N GLN A 105 5.01 9.16 4.97
CA GLN A 105 5.88 8.55 5.97
C GLN A 105 7.06 7.83 5.34
N ILE A 106 6.82 7.12 4.24
CA ILE A 106 7.89 6.41 3.52
C ILE A 106 8.90 7.40 2.96
N ILE A 107 8.44 8.50 2.38
CA ILE A 107 9.34 9.53 1.85
C ILE A 107 10.23 10.11 2.96
N GLU A 108 9.66 10.34 4.14
CA GLU A 108 10.44 10.85 5.27
C GLU A 108 11.59 9.91 5.65
N VAL A 109 11.34 8.60 5.66
CA VAL A 109 12.37 7.65 6.07
C VAL A 109 13.33 7.27 4.95
N THR A 110 12.95 7.44 3.69
CA THR A 110 13.86 7.17 2.56
C THR A 110 14.68 8.38 2.16
N GLY A 111 14.41 9.55 2.71
CA GLY A 111 15.20 10.75 2.40
C GLY A 111 14.95 11.31 1.02
N HIS A 112 13.80 11.10 0.46
CA HIS A 112 13.39 11.65 -0.84
C HIS A 112 14.13 11.06 -2.04
N GLU A 113 14.62 9.86 -1.91
CA GLU A 113 15.26 9.17 -3.05
C GLU A 113 14.28 8.77 -4.13
#